data_72266b82b43a9a2c8b28ababe2fe3cab
#
_entry.id   72266b82b43a9a2c8b28ababe2fe3cab
#
_cell.length_a   1.000
_cell.length_b   1.000
_cell.length_c   1.000
_cell.angle_alpha   90.00
_cell.angle_beta   90.00
_cell.angle_gamma   90.00
#
_symmetry.space_group_name_H-M   'P 1'
#
loop_
_entity.id
_entity.type
_entity.pdbx_description
1 polymer ?
#
loop_
_entity_poly.entity_id
_entity_poly.type
_entity_poly.pdbx_seq_one_letter_code
_entity_poly.pdbx_strand_id
1 'polypeptide(L)'
;KKEYKKLARKYHPDLNPNDPDAHRKFQEINEANEVLSDPEKRKKYDQYGENWKHADEFEAQQQQYRQYQNGQGGGAYWSSSDDGSEFSDFFEQMFGGMGGRGRRSHGFRGQDYTTELQVSLTDAAKTHKQIITVNGKNLRITIPAGIADGQTIKLRGQGGPGVNGGPAGDLYITFHIPEDSRFKRAGDDLYVTVPLNLYTAILGGEQIVETMDSKAKLKVKPGTQNNTKVRLRGKGFPVYKEEGKFGDMIVTYSIDIPTNLTDKQKELFREIQSLN
;
A
#
# COMPACT_ATOMS: atom_id res chain seq x y z
N LYS A 1 -1.57 35.72 -13.87
CA LYS A 1 -0.50 35.31 -12.90
C LYS A 1 -0.89 35.46 -11.42
N LYS A 2 -1.57 36.54 -10.99
CA LYS A 2 -1.94 36.74 -9.57
C LYS A 2 -3.01 35.75 -9.10
N GLU A 3 -4.03 35.53 -9.90
CA GLU A 3 -5.11 34.57 -9.61
C GLU A 3 -4.59 33.12 -9.63
N TYR A 4 -3.72 32.77 -10.58
CA TYR A 4 -3.08 31.45 -10.61
C TYR A 4 -2.38 31.13 -9.28
N LYS A 5 -1.51 32.03 -8.78
CA LYS A 5 -0.80 31.82 -7.50
C LYS A 5 -1.75 31.62 -6.33
N LYS A 6 -2.89 32.31 -6.32
CA LYS A 6 -3.91 32.21 -5.27
C LYS A 6 -4.61 30.85 -5.31
N LEU A 7 -5.03 30.42 -6.52
CA LEU A 7 -5.74 29.16 -6.70
C LEU A 7 -4.81 27.95 -6.54
N ALA A 8 -3.59 28.01 -7.07
CA ALA A 8 -2.58 26.96 -6.91
C ALA A 8 -2.24 26.72 -5.44
N ARG A 9 -2.12 27.79 -4.64
CA ARG A 9 -1.91 27.67 -3.18
C ARG A 9 -3.13 27.08 -2.46
N LYS A 10 -4.35 27.44 -2.89
CA LYS A 10 -5.60 26.96 -2.28
C LYS A 10 -5.80 25.45 -2.48
N TYR A 11 -5.46 24.93 -3.66
CA TYR A 11 -5.68 23.53 -4.04
C TYR A 11 -4.38 22.71 -4.06
N HIS A 12 -3.30 23.23 -3.40
CA HIS A 12 -2.02 22.52 -3.35
C HIS A 12 -2.16 21.15 -2.67
N PRO A 13 -1.55 20.08 -3.21
CA PRO A 13 -1.63 18.74 -2.62
C PRO A 13 -1.18 18.68 -1.15
N ASP A 14 -0.13 19.40 -0.79
CA ASP A 14 0.37 19.44 0.59
C ASP A 14 -0.62 20.06 1.59
N LEU A 15 -1.51 20.95 1.12
CA LEU A 15 -2.53 21.58 1.95
C LEU A 15 -3.87 20.81 1.93
N ASN A 16 -4.05 19.88 0.97
CA ASN A 16 -5.25 19.08 0.79
C ASN A 16 -4.88 17.61 0.48
N PRO A 17 -4.16 16.90 1.37
CA PRO A 17 -3.54 15.61 1.06
C PRO A 17 -4.53 14.47 0.79
N ASN A 18 -5.80 14.62 1.14
CA ASN A 18 -6.83 13.57 1.01
C ASN A 18 -8.06 14.04 0.22
N ASP A 19 -7.96 15.14 -0.54
CA ASP A 19 -9.06 15.67 -1.33
C ASP A 19 -8.82 15.46 -2.84
N PRO A 20 -9.46 14.44 -3.46
CA PRO A 20 -9.30 14.16 -4.89
C PRO A 20 -9.84 15.30 -5.77
N ASP A 21 -10.82 16.07 -5.29
CA ASP A 21 -11.33 17.22 -6.02
C ASP A 21 -10.36 18.40 -6.00
N ALA A 22 -9.61 18.59 -4.91
CA ALA A 22 -8.53 19.56 -4.84
C ALA A 22 -7.39 19.20 -5.81
N HIS A 23 -7.02 17.93 -5.90
CA HIS A 23 -6.02 17.43 -6.85
C HIS A 23 -6.42 17.71 -8.30
N ARG A 24 -7.65 17.36 -8.67
CA ARG A 24 -8.17 17.63 -10.02
C ARG A 24 -8.17 19.13 -10.35
N LYS A 25 -8.64 19.97 -9.42
CA LYS A 25 -8.64 21.43 -9.60
C LYS A 25 -7.25 22.01 -9.70
N PHE A 26 -6.27 21.46 -8.97
CA PHE A 26 -4.89 21.89 -9.06
C PHE A 26 -4.30 21.59 -10.45
N GLN A 27 -4.57 20.41 -11.00
CA GLN A 27 -4.17 20.05 -12.37
C GLN A 27 -4.80 20.98 -13.41
N GLU A 28 -6.13 21.20 -13.35
CA GLU A 28 -6.84 22.11 -14.24
C GLU A 28 -6.30 23.55 -14.19
N ILE A 29 -5.93 24.04 -12.99
CA ILE A 29 -5.37 25.39 -12.80
C ILE A 29 -3.95 25.50 -13.39
N ASN A 30 -3.14 24.47 -13.23
CA ASN A 30 -1.79 24.43 -13.81
C ASN A 30 -1.85 24.40 -15.35
N GLU A 31 -2.72 23.55 -15.91
CA GLU A 31 -2.98 23.44 -17.33
C GLU A 31 -3.48 24.76 -17.93
N ALA A 32 -4.49 25.37 -17.30
CA ALA A 32 -4.98 26.69 -17.71
C ALA A 32 -3.90 27.77 -17.63
N ASN A 33 -3.03 27.76 -16.62
CA ASN A 33 -1.93 28.74 -16.54
C ASN A 33 -0.89 28.54 -17.64
N GLU A 34 -0.59 27.31 -18.00
CA GLU A 34 0.37 27.00 -19.07
C GLU A 34 -0.13 27.49 -20.42
N VAL A 35 -1.40 27.24 -20.75
CA VAL A 35 -2.03 27.74 -21.97
C VAL A 35 -2.11 29.26 -21.99
N LEU A 36 -2.56 29.89 -20.90
CA LEU A 36 -2.80 31.34 -20.83
C LEU A 36 -1.51 32.16 -20.63
N SER A 37 -0.42 31.55 -20.17
CA SER A 37 0.85 32.25 -19.99
C SER A 37 1.68 32.38 -21.26
N ASP A 38 1.43 31.54 -22.24
CA ASP A 38 2.09 31.52 -23.55
C ASP A 38 1.18 32.08 -24.64
N PRO A 39 1.59 33.17 -25.33
CA PRO A 39 0.75 33.80 -26.37
C PRO A 39 0.45 32.89 -27.54
N GLU A 40 1.37 31.99 -27.92
CA GLU A 40 1.18 31.05 -29.03
C GLU A 40 0.21 29.93 -28.66
N LYS A 41 0.33 29.37 -27.46
CA LYS A 41 -0.59 28.37 -26.92
C LYS A 41 -2.00 28.94 -26.75
N ARG A 42 -2.09 30.16 -26.24
CA ARG A 42 -3.36 30.88 -26.10
C ARG A 42 -4.03 31.10 -27.44
N LYS A 43 -3.27 31.57 -28.45
CA LYS A 43 -3.81 31.80 -29.79
C LYS A 43 -4.38 30.52 -30.41
N LYS A 44 -3.74 29.39 -30.21
CA LYS A 44 -4.25 28.09 -30.64
C LYS A 44 -5.50 27.67 -29.88
N TYR A 45 -5.52 27.84 -28.57
CA TYR A 45 -6.69 27.56 -27.76
C TYR A 45 -7.88 28.43 -28.16
N ASP A 46 -7.67 29.74 -28.37
CA ASP A 46 -8.70 30.67 -28.81
C ASP A 46 -9.21 30.35 -30.23
N GLN A 47 -8.37 29.72 -31.06
CA GLN A 47 -8.71 29.34 -32.43
C GLN A 47 -9.50 28.03 -32.54
N TYR A 48 -9.28 27.09 -31.62
CA TYR A 48 -9.88 25.75 -31.65
C TYR A 48 -10.80 25.44 -30.46
N GLY A 49 -10.93 26.32 -29.48
CA GLY A 49 -11.54 26.10 -28.17
C GLY A 49 -12.97 25.57 -28.13
N GLU A 50 -13.86 25.93 -29.07
CA GLU A 50 -15.21 25.38 -29.14
C GLU A 50 -15.36 24.19 -30.11
N ASN A 51 -14.43 24.02 -31.07
CA ASN A 51 -14.52 23.02 -32.13
C ASN A 51 -13.44 21.91 -32.03
N TRP A 52 -12.82 21.75 -30.88
CA TRP A 52 -11.74 20.77 -30.70
C TRP A 52 -12.16 19.32 -30.97
N LYS A 53 -13.43 18.98 -30.86
CA LYS A 53 -13.96 17.63 -31.17
C LYS A 53 -13.89 17.29 -32.66
N HIS A 54 -13.69 18.29 -33.53
CA HIS A 54 -13.55 18.14 -34.98
C HIS A 54 -12.13 18.51 -35.48
N ALA A 55 -11.15 18.64 -34.57
CA ALA A 55 -9.79 19.02 -34.91
C ALA A 55 -9.13 18.05 -35.92
N ASP A 56 -9.45 16.76 -35.82
CA ASP A 56 -8.91 15.73 -36.74
C ASP A 56 -9.41 15.91 -38.18
N GLU A 57 -10.64 16.38 -38.37
CA GLU A 57 -11.20 16.68 -39.70
C GLU A 57 -10.61 17.98 -40.29
N PHE A 58 -10.31 18.96 -39.44
CA PHE A 58 -9.70 20.23 -39.84
C PHE A 58 -8.20 20.09 -40.18
N GLU A 59 -7.45 19.27 -39.44
CA GLU A 59 -6.02 19.01 -39.76
C GLU A 59 -5.84 18.23 -41.07
N ALA A 60 -6.74 17.29 -41.37
CA ALA A 60 -6.72 16.56 -42.64
C ALA A 60 -6.92 17.49 -43.82
N GLN A 61 -7.77 18.50 -43.70
CA GLN A 61 -8.06 19.48 -44.73
C GLN A 61 -6.92 20.53 -44.89
N GLN A 62 -6.26 20.89 -43.77
CA GLN A 62 -5.13 21.83 -43.79
C GLN A 62 -3.82 21.20 -44.29
N GLN A 63 -3.60 19.89 -44.07
CA GLN A 63 -2.45 19.17 -44.63
C GLN A 63 -2.48 19.08 -46.14
N GLN A 64 -3.64 19.01 -46.77
CA GLN A 64 -3.79 19.05 -48.24
C GLN A 64 -3.40 20.41 -48.81
N TYR A 65 -3.59 21.50 -48.07
CA TYR A 65 -3.25 22.87 -48.52
C TYR A 65 -1.76 23.22 -48.30
N ARG A 66 -1.08 22.60 -47.29
CA ARG A 66 0.36 22.86 -47.01
C ARG A 66 1.34 22.10 -47.89
N GLN A 67 0.89 21.13 -48.66
CA GLN A 67 1.74 20.42 -49.61
C GLN A 67 2.15 21.27 -50.80
N TYR A 68 1.59 22.46 -50.95
CA TYR A 68 1.85 23.39 -52.08
C TYR A 68 2.76 24.58 -51.77
N GLN A 69 3.17 24.82 -50.51
CA GLN A 69 4.14 25.90 -50.21
C GLN A 69 5.28 25.42 -49.30
N ASN A 70 6.32 25.10 -50.00
CA ASN A 70 7.76 25.02 -49.73
C ASN A 70 8.33 25.83 -48.55
N GLY A 71 9.14 25.14 -47.73
CA GLY A 71 10.51 25.57 -47.39
C GLY A 71 10.73 26.43 -46.15
N GLN A 72 11.50 25.86 -45.27
CA GLN A 72 12.55 26.49 -44.47
C GLN A 72 12.23 27.11 -43.09
N GLY A 73 12.70 26.43 -42.06
CA GLY A 73 13.51 27.02 -41.00
C GLY A 73 12.79 27.43 -39.69
N GLY A 74 13.14 26.80 -38.61
CA GLY A 74 12.97 27.40 -37.27
C GLY A 74 12.67 26.40 -36.17
N GLY A 75 13.72 25.75 -35.64
CA GLY A 75 13.59 24.90 -34.45
C GLY A 75 13.42 25.74 -33.17
N ALA A 76 12.41 25.44 -32.41
CA ALA A 76 12.30 25.90 -31.04
C ALA A 76 12.60 24.74 -30.09
N TYR A 77 13.68 24.87 -29.33
CA TYR A 77 14.10 23.96 -28.28
C TYR A 77 13.13 24.06 -27.13
N TRP A 78 12.52 22.92 -26.73
CA TRP A 78 11.82 22.79 -25.47
C TRP A 78 12.76 22.16 -24.45
N SER A 79 13.11 22.92 -23.44
CA SER A 79 13.75 22.42 -22.23
C SER A 79 12.69 21.71 -21.40
N SER A 80 12.79 20.39 -21.31
CA SER A 80 12.06 19.61 -20.34
C SER A 80 12.68 19.87 -18.98
N SER A 81 12.03 20.67 -18.14
CA SER A 81 12.27 20.63 -16.72
C SER A 81 11.69 19.32 -16.18
N ASP A 82 12.58 18.56 -15.60
CA ASP A 82 12.37 17.29 -14.91
C ASP A 82 11.61 17.56 -13.58
N ASP A 83 10.32 17.77 -13.68
CA ASP A 83 9.41 17.77 -12.53
C ASP A 83 8.12 17.06 -12.98
N GLY A 84 7.89 15.85 -12.39
CA GLY A 84 6.88 14.89 -12.78
C GLY A 84 5.43 15.36 -12.64
N SER A 85 5.05 16.42 -13.32
CA SER A 85 3.67 16.83 -13.50
C SER A 85 3.04 16.00 -14.62
N GLU A 86 2.23 15.02 -14.27
CA GLU A 86 1.32 14.34 -15.21
C GLU A 86 0.34 15.38 -15.75
N PHE A 87 0.57 15.84 -16.97
CA PHE A 87 -0.40 16.65 -17.72
C PHE A 87 -1.60 15.79 -18.08
N SER A 88 -2.79 16.42 -18.21
CA SER A 88 -3.96 15.70 -18.65
C SER A 88 -3.76 15.14 -20.05
N ASP A 89 -4.35 13.97 -20.36
CA ASP A 89 -4.29 13.33 -21.70
C ASP A 89 -4.72 14.29 -22.82
N PHE A 90 -5.56 15.26 -22.49
CA PHE A 90 -6.00 16.33 -23.39
C PHE A 90 -4.86 17.29 -23.76
N PHE A 91 -4.01 17.67 -22.80
CA PHE A 91 -2.89 18.58 -23.05
C PHE A 91 -1.82 17.93 -23.91
N GLU A 92 -1.48 16.67 -23.65
CA GLU A 92 -0.54 15.91 -24.49
C GLU A 92 -1.04 15.74 -25.92
N GLN A 93 -2.34 15.51 -26.11
CA GLN A 93 -2.95 15.33 -27.41
C GLN A 93 -2.95 16.62 -28.23
N MET A 94 -3.12 17.79 -27.57
CA MET A 94 -3.21 19.09 -28.26
C MET A 94 -1.84 19.76 -28.47
N PHE A 95 -0.87 19.57 -27.56
CA PHE A 95 0.41 20.27 -27.57
C PHE A 95 1.65 19.38 -27.74
N GLY A 96 1.56 18.07 -27.50
CA GLY A 96 2.66 17.11 -27.64
C GLY A 96 3.12 16.84 -29.08
N GLY A 97 2.34 17.23 -30.09
CA GLY A 97 2.59 16.92 -31.49
C GLY A 97 3.48 17.89 -32.28
N MET A 98 4.01 18.97 -31.68
CA MET A 98 4.63 20.08 -32.44
C MET A 98 6.17 20.12 -32.43
N GLY A 99 6.84 19.12 -31.93
CA GLY A 99 8.32 18.96 -31.95
C GLY A 99 8.75 17.80 -32.84
N GLY A 100 9.00 18.04 -34.11
CA GLY A 100 9.82 17.41 -35.11
C GLY A 100 10.09 15.89 -35.10
N ARG A 101 9.78 15.28 -36.27
CA ARG A 101 10.38 14.05 -36.82
C ARG A 101 10.26 12.75 -36.06
N GLY A 102 9.27 11.99 -36.44
CA GLY A 102 9.09 10.58 -36.17
C GLY A 102 7.72 10.35 -35.55
N ARG A 103 6.77 9.88 -36.34
CA ARG A 103 5.52 9.26 -35.87
C ARG A 103 5.86 8.08 -34.97
N ARG A 104 6.23 8.33 -33.72
CA ARG A 104 6.07 7.35 -32.69
C ARG A 104 4.61 7.47 -32.26
N SER A 105 3.81 6.53 -32.68
CA SER A 105 2.50 6.27 -32.11
C SER A 105 2.66 6.34 -30.59
N HIS A 106 2.14 7.39 -29.95
CA HIS A 106 2.15 7.48 -28.50
C HIS A 106 1.24 6.37 -28.00
N GLY A 107 1.85 5.34 -27.48
CA GLY A 107 1.12 4.24 -26.91
C GLY A 107 0.46 4.68 -25.60
N PHE A 108 -0.80 4.35 -25.43
CA PHE A 108 -1.54 4.60 -24.18
C PHE A 108 -1.14 3.57 -23.14
N ARG A 109 -0.90 4.05 -21.92
CA ARG A 109 -0.62 3.17 -20.80
C ARG A 109 -1.82 2.26 -20.51
N GLY A 110 -1.56 0.99 -20.22
CA GLY A 110 -2.58 0.02 -19.82
C GLY A 110 -3.20 0.35 -18.47
N GLN A 111 -4.38 -0.16 -18.24
CA GLN A 111 -5.10 0.00 -16.98
C GLN A 111 -4.35 -0.66 -15.82
N ASP A 112 -4.37 -0.01 -14.65
CA ASP A 112 -3.89 -0.61 -13.43
C ASP A 112 -4.92 -1.63 -12.91
N TYR A 113 -4.42 -2.71 -12.33
CA TYR A 113 -5.26 -3.74 -11.70
C TYR A 113 -5.12 -3.70 -10.20
N THR A 114 -6.20 -4.01 -9.51
CA THR A 114 -6.23 -4.19 -8.06
C THR A 114 -6.69 -5.59 -7.73
N THR A 115 -6.09 -6.21 -6.72
CA THR A 115 -6.50 -7.51 -6.21
C THR A 115 -6.26 -7.58 -4.71
N GLU A 116 -7.03 -8.41 -4.03
CA GLU A 116 -6.85 -8.70 -2.62
C GLU A 116 -6.28 -10.11 -2.45
N LEU A 117 -5.39 -10.27 -1.49
CA LEU A 117 -4.78 -11.54 -1.18
C LEU A 117 -4.87 -11.81 0.32
N GLN A 118 -5.57 -12.86 0.68
CA GLN A 118 -5.64 -13.32 2.05
C GLN A 118 -4.39 -14.15 2.39
N VAL A 119 -3.74 -13.79 3.50
CA VAL A 119 -2.53 -14.44 4.00
C VAL A 119 -2.70 -14.74 5.49
N SER A 120 -2.39 -15.96 5.92
CA SER A 120 -2.43 -16.29 7.35
C SER A 120 -1.37 -15.51 8.13
N LEU A 121 -1.60 -15.30 9.44
CA LEU A 121 -0.61 -14.66 10.30
C LEU A 121 0.74 -15.40 10.28
N THR A 122 0.71 -16.74 10.24
CA THR A 122 1.91 -17.58 10.18
C THR A 122 2.67 -17.45 8.87
N ASP A 123 1.98 -17.30 7.75
CA ASP A 123 2.62 -17.09 6.44
C ASP A 123 3.17 -15.67 6.33
N ALA A 124 2.45 -14.67 6.84
CA ALA A 124 2.90 -13.29 6.89
C ALA A 124 4.12 -13.07 7.79
N ALA A 125 4.40 -14.02 8.71
CA ALA A 125 5.62 -14.03 9.53
C ALA A 125 6.88 -14.51 8.77
N LYS A 126 6.75 -15.00 7.53
CA LYS A 126 7.87 -15.55 6.75
C LYS A 126 7.89 -14.98 5.35
N THR A 127 9.09 -14.65 4.86
CA THR A 127 9.23 -14.34 3.44
C THR A 127 9.04 -15.60 2.61
N HIS A 128 8.02 -15.61 1.75
CA HIS A 128 7.71 -16.76 0.90
C HIS A 128 7.27 -16.32 -0.50
N LYS A 129 7.25 -17.28 -1.42
CA LYS A 129 6.78 -17.07 -2.79
C LYS A 129 5.40 -17.68 -2.94
N GLN A 130 4.50 -16.91 -3.53
CA GLN A 130 3.14 -17.37 -3.84
C GLN A 130 2.82 -17.13 -5.31
N ILE A 131 2.03 -18.01 -5.90
CA ILE A 131 1.52 -17.83 -7.26
C ILE A 131 0.09 -17.30 -7.12
N ILE A 132 -0.17 -16.18 -7.77
CA ILE A 132 -1.51 -15.58 -7.88
C ILE A 132 -1.93 -15.56 -9.34
N THR A 133 -3.22 -15.71 -9.59
CA THR A 133 -3.78 -15.60 -10.95
C THR A 133 -4.51 -14.26 -11.06
N VAL A 134 -4.03 -13.42 -11.97
CA VAL A 134 -4.64 -12.11 -12.25
C VAL A 134 -4.97 -12.07 -13.73
N ASN A 135 -6.25 -11.91 -14.06
CA ASN A 135 -6.75 -11.87 -15.44
C ASN A 135 -6.23 -13.02 -16.32
N GLY A 136 -6.24 -14.24 -15.78
CA GLY A 136 -5.81 -15.46 -16.48
C GLY A 136 -4.29 -15.66 -16.60
N LYS A 137 -3.48 -14.75 -16.03
CA LYS A 137 -2.01 -14.88 -15.97
C LYS A 137 -1.57 -15.30 -14.58
N ASN A 138 -0.72 -16.30 -14.51
CA ASN A 138 -0.09 -16.73 -13.25
C ASN A 138 1.16 -15.89 -12.98
N LEU A 139 1.14 -15.17 -11.87
CA LEU A 139 2.24 -14.33 -11.42
C LEU A 139 2.84 -14.94 -10.16
N ARG A 140 4.16 -15.15 -10.16
CA ARG A 140 4.90 -15.55 -8.96
C ARG A 140 5.35 -14.29 -8.24
N ILE A 141 4.79 -14.03 -7.07
CA ILE A 141 5.13 -12.89 -6.23
C ILE A 141 5.94 -13.35 -5.01
N THR A 142 6.77 -12.46 -4.48
CA THR A 142 7.44 -12.67 -3.20
C THR A 142 6.72 -11.81 -2.16
N ILE A 143 6.18 -12.46 -1.13
CA ILE A 143 5.54 -11.81 0.01
C ILE A 143 6.60 -11.68 1.09
N PRO A 144 7.03 -10.46 1.46
CA PRO A 144 8.03 -10.26 2.50
C PRO A 144 7.43 -10.53 3.88
N ALA A 145 8.27 -11.03 4.81
CA ALA A 145 7.89 -11.15 6.20
C ALA A 145 7.54 -9.78 6.82
N GLY A 146 6.64 -9.77 7.77
CA GLY A 146 6.27 -8.56 8.49
C GLY A 146 5.17 -7.72 7.86
N ILE A 147 4.60 -8.12 6.71
CA ILE A 147 3.50 -7.36 6.10
C ILE A 147 2.36 -7.13 7.10
N ALA A 148 1.69 -5.99 6.98
CA ALA A 148 0.54 -5.63 7.81
C ALA A 148 -0.79 -5.93 7.09
N ASP A 149 -1.86 -6.10 7.87
CA ASP A 149 -3.22 -6.14 7.33
C ASP A 149 -3.55 -4.81 6.63
N GLY A 150 -4.21 -4.87 5.48
CA GLY A 150 -4.51 -3.72 4.63
C GLY A 150 -3.32 -3.14 3.88
N GLN A 151 -2.11 -3.67 4.04
CA GLN A 151 -0.93 -3.19 3.33
C GLN A 151 -1.01 -3.51 1.84
N THR A 152 -0.74 -2.50 0.99
CA THR A 152 -0.73 -2.67 -0.47
C THR A 152 0.70 -2.65 -0.99
N ILE A 153 1.00 -3.59 -1.89
CA ILE A 153 2.25 -3.57 -2.69
C ILE A 153 1.92 -3.33 -4.16
N LYS A 154 2.83 -2.63 -4.83
CA LYS A 154 2.74 -2.31 -6.25
C LYS A 154 3.72 -3.14 -7.06
N LEU A 155 3.23 -3.86 -8.06
CA LEU A 155 4.02 -4.58 -9.05
C LEU A 155 3.95 -3.85 -10.38
N ARG A 156 5.05 -3.20 -10.76
CA ARG A 156 5.12 -2.39 -11.98
C ARG A 156 4.97 -3.24 -13.22
N GLY A 157 4.19 -2.76 -14.19
CA GLY A 157 4.01 -3.40 -15.50
C GLY A 157 3.24 -4.73 -15.45
N GLN A 158 2.56 -5.06 -14.35
CA GLN A 158 1.76 -6.28 -14.19
C GLN A 158 0.24 -6.01 -14.29
N GLY A 159 -0.14 -4.80 -14.73
CA GLY A 159 -1.52 -4.43 -15.03
C GLY A 159 -1.95 -4.81 -16.44
N GLY A 160 -2.93 -4.10 -16.99
CA GLY A 160 -3.42 -4.26 -18.36
C GLY A 160 -2.36 -3.92 -19.41
N PRO A 161 -2.43 -4.52 -20.60
CA PRO A 161 -1.53 -4.20 -21.68
C PRO A 161 -1.76 -2.75 -22.16
N GLY A 162 -0.69 -2.05 -22.48
CA GLY A 162 -0.79 -0.75 -23.16
C GLY A 162 -1.31 -0.88 -24.58
N VAL A 163 -1.89 0.18 -25.10
CA VAL A 163 -2.40 0.26 -26.47
C VAL A 163 -1.37 0.99 -27.35
N ASN A 164 -1.28 0.63 -28.62
CA ASN A 164 -0.37 1.24 -29.60
C ASN A 164 1.11 1.29 -29.18
N GLY A 165 1.59 0.25 -28.45
CA GLY A 165 2.97 0.19 -27.98
C GLY A 165 3.23 0.95 -26.66
N GLY A 166 2.18 1.41 -25.97
CA GLY A 166 2.27 2.01 -24.65
C GLY A 166 2.69 1.01 -23.56
N PRO A 167 3.20 1.47 -22.42
CA PRO A 167 3.59 0.61 -21.31
C PRO A 167 2.36 -0.07 -20.69
N ALA A 168 2.56 -1.25 -20.12
CA ALA A 168 1.52 -1.90 -19.32
C ALA A 168 1.23 -1.08 -18.06
N GLY A 169 0.02 -1.22 -17.54
CA GLY A 169 -0.38 -0.72 -16.22
C GLY A 169 0.31 -1.47 -15.09
N ASP A 170 0.03 -1.10 -13.87
CA ASP A 170 0.60 -1.72 -12.66
C ASP A 170 -0.44 -2.61 -11.97
N LEU A 171 0.01 -3.52 -11.14
CA LEU A 171 -0.84 -4.34 -10.30
C LEU A 171 -0.65 -3.94 -8.83
N TYR A 172 -1.74 -3.62 -8.16
CA TYR A 172 -1.80 -3.34 -6.73
C TYR A 172 -2.39 -4.54 -6.00
N ILE A 173 -1.66 -5.06 -5.03
CA ILE A 173 -2.09 -6.21 -4.23
C ILE A 173 -2.25 -5.74 -2.79
N THR A 174 -3.48 -5.77 -2.28
CA THR A 174 -3.78 -5.48 -0.87
C THR A 174 -3.83 -6.78 -0.10
N PHE A 175 -3.04 -6.86 0.97
CA PHE A 175 -3.01 -8.04 1.82
C PHE A 175 -4.07 -7.97 2.90
N HIS A 176 -4.80 -9.04 3.08
CA HIS A 176 -5.73 -9.22 4.19
C HIS A 176 -5.24 -10.33 5.10
N ILE A 177 -4.98 -9.99 6.38
CA ILE A 177 -4.50 -10.93 7.41
C ILE A 177 -5.61 -11.09 8.44
N PRO A 178 -6.38 -12.20 8.39
CA PRO A 178 -7.44 -12.44 9.36
C PRO A 178 -6.86 -12.62 10.77
N GLU A 179 -7.69 -12.40 11.78
CA GLU A 179 -7.31 -12.65 13.15
C GLU A 179 -6.91 -14.11 13.35
N ASP A 180 -5.79 -14.33 14.03
CA ASP A 180 -5.33 -15.65 14.41
C ASP A 180 -5.99 -16.05 15.75
N SER A 181 -6.33 -17.34 15.88
CA SER A 181 -7.03 -17.85 17.06
C SER A 181 -6.17 -17.87 18.32
N ARG A 182 -4.85 -17.86 18.17
CA ARG A 182 -3.89 -17.96 19.28
C ARG A 182 -3.20 -16.64 19.58
N PHE A 183 -2.82 -15.92 18.52
CA PHE A 183 -1.99 -14.72 18.64
C PHE A 183 -2.76 -13.49 18.20
N LYS A 184 -2.81 -12.49 19.05
CA LYS A 184 -3.28 -11.16 18.68
C LYS A 184 -2.07 -10.28 18.33
N ARG A 185 -2.00 -9.80 17.10
CA ARG A 185 -0.94 -8.92 16.64
C ARG A 185 -1.30 -7.45 16.92
N ALA A 186 -0.35 -6.68 17.45
CA ALA A 186 -0.43 -5.23 17.55
C ALA A 186 0.92 -4.62 17.14
N GLY A 187 0.98 -4.05 15.94
CA GLY A 187 2.24 -3.66 15.32
C GLY A 187 3.13 -4.89 15.06
N ASP A 188 4.32 -4.88 15.65
CA ASP A 188 5.26 -6.01 15.58
C ASP A 188 5.23 -6.87 16.83
N ASP A 189 4.42 -6.52 17.83
CA ASP A 189 4.25 -7.31 19.05
C ASP A 189 3.12 -8.34 18.91
N LEU A 190 3.31 -9.48 19.56
CA LEU A 190 2.33 -10.56 19.65
C LEU A 190 1.83 -10.71 21.08
N TYR A 191 0.54 -10.89 21.22
CA TYR A 191 -0.12 -11.13 22.50
C TYR A 191 -0.74 -12.53 22.49
N VAL A 192 -0.53 -13.27 23.58
CA VAL A 192 -1.10 -14.60 23.76
C VAL A 192 -1.56 -14.77 25.22
N THR A 193 -2.72 -15.39 25.39
CA THR A 193 -3.17 -15.82 26.72
C THR A 193 -2.92 -17.31 26.85
N VAL A 194 -2.22 -17.70 27.92
CA VAL A 194 -1.82 -19.08 28.18
C VAL A 194 -2.42 -19.55 29.49
N PRO A 195 -3.11 -20.71 29.52
CA PRO A 195 -3.59 -21.28 30.78
C PRO A 195 -2.41 -21.68 31.65
N LEU A 196 -2.46 -21.27 32.91
CA LEU A 196 -1.46 -21.60 33.92
C LEU A 196 -2.15 -22.43 35.01
N ASN A 197 -1.61 -23.60 35.27
CA ASN A 197 -2.11 -24.47 36.33
C ASN A 197 -2.03 -23.78 37.67
N LEU A 198 -3.11 -23.87 38.48
CA LEU A 198 -3.23 -23.27 39.82
C LEU A 198 -2.04 -23.63 40.73
N TYR A 199 -1.64 -24.89 40.75
CA TYR A 199 -0.53 -25.35 41.59
C TYR A 199 0.80 -24.72 41.20
N THR A 200 1.02 -24.59 39.89
CA THR A 200 2.22 -23.90 39.34
C THR A 200 2.16 -22.41 39.69
N ALA A 201 1.00 -21.77 39.65
CA ALA A 201 0.85 -20.38 40.05
C ALA A 201 1.19 -20.15 41.54
N ILE A 202 0.75 -21.06 42.42
CA ILE A 202 0.96 -20.94 43.86
C ILE A 202 2.40 -21.31 44.24
N LEU A 203 2.88 -22.48 43.80
CA LEU A 203 4.13 -23.08 44.24
C LEU A 203 5.34 -22.68 43.38
N GLY A 204 5.09 -22.06 42.24
CA GLY A 204 6.11 -21.86 41.24
C GLY A 204 6.33 -23.09 40.38
N GLY A 205 7.18 -22.95 39.35
CA GLY A 205 7.48 -24.04 38.44
C GLY A 205 7.87 -23.55 37.07
N GLU A 206 7.50 -24.29 36.06
CA GLU A 206 7.80 -24.01 34.65
C GLU A 206 6.54 -24.12 33.79
N GLN A 207 6.39 -23.20 32.88
CA GLN A 207 5.32 -23.17 31.87
C GLN A 207 5.93 -23.19 30.46
N ILE A 208 5.48 -24.12 29.66
CA ILE A 208 5.85 -24.15 28.22
C ILE A 208 4.84 -23.30 27.47
N VAL A 209 5.36 -22.36 26.67
CA VAL A 209 4.57 -21.46 25.83
C VAL A 209 4.97 -21.66 24.38
N GLU A 210 3.99 -21.85 23.51
CA GLU A 210 4.22 -21.91 22.07
C GLU A 210 4.44 -20.50 21.52
N THR A 211 5.48 -20.32 20.74
CA THR A 211 5.76 -19.11 19.97
C THR A 211 5.42 -19.35 18.50
N MET A 212 5.61 -18.37 17.62
CA MET A 212 5.33 -18.53 16.19
C MET A 212 6.21 -19.62 15.53
N ASP A 213 7.41 -19.82 16.03
CA ASP A 213 8.45 -20.67 15.41
C ASP A 213 8.95 -21.80 16.31
N SER A 214 8.68 -21.74 17.61
CA SER A 214 9.30 -22.62 18.60
C SER A 214 8.45 -22.71 19.87
N LYS A 215 9.01 -23.36 20.90
CA LYS A 215 8.46 -23.38 22.25
C LYS A 215 9.43 -22.69 23.20
N ALA A 216 8.91 -21.84 24.07
CA ALA A 216 9.68 -21.18 25.12
C ALA A 216 9.31 -21.78 26.48
N LYS A 217 10.30 -22.06 27.31
CA LYS A 217 10.14 -22.52 28.67
C LYS A 217 10.29 -21.34 29.61
N LEU A 218 9.22 -21.00 30.32
CA LEU A 218 9.16 -19.87 31.23
C LEU A 218 9.18 -20.32 32.67
N LYS A 219 10.02 -19.69 33.47
CA LYS A 219 10.02 -19.91 34.93
C LYS A 219 8.90 -19.10 35.56
N VAL A 220 8.01 -19.78 36.26
CA VAL A 220 6.90 -19.18 37.01
C VAL A 220 7.32 -19.02 38.48
N LYS A 221 7.20 -17.80 39.00
CA LYS A 221 7.49 -17.54 40.44
C LYS A 221 6.33 -18.01 41.32
N PRO A 222 6.61 -18.49 42.55
CA PRO A 222 5.57 -18.75 43.52
C PRO A 222 4.71 -17.51 43.77
N GLY A 223 3.40 -17.69 43.91
CA GLY A 223 2.45 -16.60 44.13
C GLY A 223 2.14 -15.78 42.88
N THR A 224 2.39 -16.31 41.67
CA THR A 224 2.05 -15.65 40.41
C THR A 224 0.55 -15.43 40.30
N GLN A 225 0.13 -14.17 40.11
CA GLN A 225 -1.26 -13.78 40.04
C GLN A 225 -1.88 -13.95 38.65
N ASN A 226 -3.19 -14.06 38.61
CA ASN A 226 -3.95 -14.07 37.34
C ASN A 226 -3.69 -12.79 36.56
N ASN A 227 -3.67 -12.89 35.22
CA ASN A 227 -3.36 -11.80 34.29
C ASN A 227 -1.92 -11.25 34.41
N THR A 228 -1.02 -11.95 35.13
CA THR A 228 0.42 -11.62 35.10
C THR A 228 0.94 -11.69 33.68
N LYS A 229 1.66 -10.65 33.27
CA LYS A 229 2.25 -10.55 31.92
C LYS A 229 3.75 -10.80 31.95
N VAL A 230 4.21 -11.63 31.03
CA VAL A 230 5.62 -11.93 30.83
C VAL A 230 6.01 -11.54 29.40
N ARG A 231 7.07 -10.76 29.26
CA ARG A 231 7.57 -10.33 27.96
C ARG A 231 8.73 -11.21 27.49
N LEU A 232 8.56 -11.80 26.33
CA LEU A 232 9.59 -12.54 25.60
C LEU A 232 10.16 -11.66 24.51
N ARG A 233 11.36 -11.12 24.75
CA ARG A 233 12.02 -10.21 23.82
C ARG A 233 12.37 -10.91 22.51
N GLY A 234 12.11 -10.24 21.38
CA GLY A 234 12.42 -10.74 20.05
C GLY A 234 11.65 -12.01 19.65
N LYS A 235 10.53 -12.32 20.31
CA LYS A 235 9.64 -13.44 19.97
C LYS A 235 8.29 -12.98 19.42
N GLY A 236 8.19 -11.70 19.06
CA GLY A 236 7.06 -11.11 18.38
C GLY A 236 7.05 -11.36 16.89
N PHE A 237 6.39 -10.49 16.16
CA PHE A 237 6.26 -10.56 14.71
C PHE A 237 7.50 -9.93 14.05
N PRO A 238 7.92 -10.41 12.86
CA PRO A 238 9.04 -9.79 12.15
C PRO A 238 8.70 -8.36 11.73
N VAL A 239 9.69 -7.48 11.81
CA VAL A 239 9.57 -6.10 11.36
C VAL A 239 9.67 -6.07 9.83
N TYR A 240 8.70 -5.41 9.19
CA TYR A 240 8.64 -5.34 7.73
C TYR A 240 9.90 -4.75 7.11
N LYS A 241 10.52 -5.46 6.16
CA LYS A 241 11.77 -5.08 5.46
C LYS A 241 13.01 -4.92 6.36
N GLU A 242 12.96 -5.34 7.60
CA GLU A 242 14.11 -5.32 8.51
C GLU A 242 14.47 -6.75 8.90
N GLU A 243 15.36 -7.36 8.13
CA GLU A 243 15.78 -8.75 8.34
C GLU A 243 16.39 -8.96 9.73
N GLY A 244 15.96 -10.02 10.41
CA GLY A 244 16.46 -10.38 11.75
C GLY A 244 15.90 -9.53 12.89
N LYS A 245 15.07 -8.52 12.61
CA LYS A 245 14.39 -7.77 13.66
C LYS A 245 12.97 -8.29 13.90
N PHE A 246 12.64 -8.41 15.17
CA PHE A 246 11.35 -8.89 15.66
C PHE A 246 10.85 -7.99 16.77
N GLY A 247 9.54 -7.85 16.88
CA GLY A 247 8.90 -7.32 18.07
C GLY A 247 8.98 -8.28 19.25
N ASP A 248 8.24 -8.01 20.30
CA ASP A 248 8.20 -8.82 21.50
C ASP A 248 6.91 -9.66 21.58
N MET A 249 6.94 -10.75 22.32
CA MET A 249 5.75 -11.54 22.61
C MET A 249 5.35 -11.33 24.07
N ILE A 250 4.12 -10.91 24.27
CA ILE A 250 3.52 -10.66 25.57
C ILE A 250 2.60 -11.82 25.94
N VAL A 251 3.07 -12.65 26.88
CA VAL A 251 2.32 -13.79 27.41
C VAL A 251 1.54 -13.33 28.62
N THR A 252 0.23 -13.51 28.61
CA THR A 252 -0.65 -13.25 29.76
C THR A 252 -1.08 -14.59 30.36
N TYR A 253 -0.81 -14.80 31.61
CA TYR A 253 -1.26 -16.01 32.31
C TYR A 253 -2.73 -15.91 32.72
N SER A 254 -3.49 -16.95 32.35
CA SER A 254 -4.85 -17.16 32.85
C SER A 254 -4.84 -18.37 33.77
N ILE A 255 -5.04 -18.14 35.08
CA ILE A 255 -4.98 -19.25 36.02
C ILE A 255 -6.18 -20.16 35.83
N ASP A 256 -5.90 -21.43 35.57
CA ASP A 256 -6.88 -22.47 35.38
C ASP A 256 -7.16 -23.16 36.73
N ILE A 257 -8.40 -23.00 37.23
CA ILE A 257 -8.85 -23.59 38.47
C ILE A 257 -9.42 -24.97 38.15
N PRO A 258 -8.86 -26.06 38.73
CA PRO A 258 -9.35 -27.41 38.47
C PRO A 258 -10.78 -27.59 38.94
N THR A 259 -11.65 -28.07 38.06
CA THR A 259 -13.08 -28.29 38.36
C THR A 259 -13.37 -29.68 38.92
N ASN A 260 -12.50 -30.67 38.56
CA ASN A 260 -12.70 -32.09 38.94
C ASN A 260 -11.72 -32.46 40.06
N LEU A 261 -12.05 -32.06 41.29
CA LEU A 261 -11.25 -32.39 42.46
C LEU A 261 -11.74 -33.70 43.09
N THR A 262 -10.81 -34.56 43.46
CA THR A 262 -11.09 -35.76 44.30
C THR A 262 -11.47 -35.34 45.72
N ASP A 263 -12.14 -36.19 46.47
CA ASP A 263 -12.54 -35.90 47.84
C ASP A 263 -11.33 -35.61 48.74
N LYS A 264 -10.22 -36.32 48.54
CA LYS A 264 -8.97 -36.04 49.24
C LYS A 264 -8.39 -34.67 48.93
N GLN A 265 -8.45 -34.22 47.66
CA GLN A 265 -8.03 -32.87 47.29
C GLN A 265 -8.92 -31.80 47.93
N LYS A 266 -10.22 -32.02 47.96
CA LYS A 266 -11.15 -31.10 48.64
C LYS A 266 -10.87 -30.98 50.13
N GLU A 267 -10.54 -32.09 50.80
CA GLU A 267 -10.11 -32.08 52.21
C GLU A 267 -8.87 -31.23 52.43
N LEU A 268 -7.83 -31.45 51.63
CA LEU A 268 -6.58 -30.66 51.66
C LEU A 268 -6.83 -29.16 51.41
N PHE A 269 -7.68 -28.81 50.49
CA PHE A 269 -8.05 -27.41 50.28
C PHE A 269 -8.82 -26.80 51.47
N ARG A 270 -9.71 -27.56 52.15
CA ARG A 270 -10.36 -27.09 53.36
C ARG A 270 -9.37 -26.91 54.53
N GLU A 271 -8.40 -27.81 54.64
CA GLU A 271 -7.33 -27.67 55.63
C GLU A 271 -6.52 -26.39 55.35
N ILE A 272 -6.08 -26.15 54.10
CA ILE A 272 -5.40 -24.91 53.73
C ILE A 272 -6.25 -23.68 54.04
N GLN A 273 -7.55 -23.73 53.75
CA GLN A 273 -8.48 -22.64 54.04
C GLN A 273 -8.58 -22.32 55.54
N SER A 274 -8.45 -23.33 56.41
CA SER A 274 -8.52 -23.16 57.86
C SER A 274 -7.26 -22.55 58.48
N LEU A 275 -6.15 -22.49 57.71
CA LEU A 275 -4.87 -21.89 58.10
C LEU A 275 -4.78 -20.39 57.82
N ASN A 276 -5.73 -19.85 57.09
CA ASN A 276 -5.85 -18.43 56.76
C ASN A 276 -6.94 -17.80 57.65
#